data_0e81ffd287773f7a52d1e33e0f2dc427
#
_entry.id   0e81ffd287773f7a52d1e33e0f2dc427
#
_cell.length_a   1.000
_cell.length_b   1.000
_cell.length_c   1.000
_cell.angle_alpha   90.00
_cell.angle_beta   90.00
_cell.angle_gamma   90.00
#
_symmetry.space_group_name_H-M   'P 1'
#
loop_
_entity.id
_entity.type
_entity.pdbx_description
1 polymer ?
#
loop_
_entity_poly.entity_id
_entity_poly.type
_entity_poly.pdbx_seq_one_letter_code
_entity_poly.pdbx_strand_id
1 'polypeptide(L)'
;ILPAARLIPSHDPFTFQPNPAFTQVMQPRLRDRAAAELQVRKIAANLSPEALLTDFHTLDRGAPIIGSDRLVESGNGRVMGIMRAIQDHPEVYAAYRAMLLARARTFGFEAEKVGSIPNPVLVRERVTTLTPEQRVEFVREANLPPGISRSAIEQARTDAEKITLAMLEGLDIAENESLFDALRASRNGPFVSAFLRG
;
A
#
# COMPACT_ATOMS: atom_id res chain seq x y z
N ILE A 1 -15.45 8.92 9.02
CA ILE A 1 -15.17 7.87 10.01
C ILE A 1 -16.08 6.68 9.72
N LEU A 2 -15.55 5.46 9.72
CA LEU A 2 -16.26 4.24 9.36
C LEU A 2 -16.00 3.12 10.37
N PRO A 3 -16.92 2.13 10.47
CA PRO A 3 -16.62 0.89 11.19
C PRO A 3 -15.44 0.16 10.56
N ALA A 4 -14.51 -0.37 11.35
CA ALA A 4 -13.36 -1.15 10.85
C ALA A 4 -13.81 -2.29 9.93
N ALA A 5 -14.89 -2.99 10.27
CA ALA A 5 -15.44 -4.11 9.49
C ALA A 5 -15.94 -3.72 8.08
N ARG A 6 -16.07 -2.43 7.78
CA ARG A 6 -16.47 -1.94 6.45
C ARG A 6 -15.29 -1.65 5.53
N LEU A 7 -14.08 -1.68 6.03
CA LEU A 7 -12.87 -1.45 5.24
C LEU A 7 -12.44 -2.77 4.59
N ILE A 8 -12.03 -2.69 3.35
CA ILE A 8 -11.60 -3.85 2.56
C ILE A 8 -10.10 -3.73 2.28
N PRO A 9 -9.23 -4.27 3.16
CA PRO A 9 -7.80 -4.31 2.92
C PRO A 9 -7.42 -5.40 1.93
N SER A 10 -6.22 -5.32 1.37
CA SER A 10 -5.70 -6.24 0.36
C SER A 10 -5.57 -7.69 0.83
N HIS A 11 -5.38 -7.89 2.11
CA HIS A 11 -5.22 -9.21 2.73
C HIS A 11 -6.04 -9.29 4.01
N ASP A 12 -6.39 -10.49 4.41
CA ASP A 12 -6.96 -10.75 5.73
C ASP A 12 -5.93 -10.42 6.83
N PRO A 13 -6.30 -9.63 7.86
CA PRO A 13 -5.35 -9.16 8.87
C PRO A 13 -4.78 -10.28 9.76
N PHE A 14 -5.41 -11.45 9.82
CA PHE A 14 -5.05 -12.55 10.71
C PHE A 14 -4.36 -13.69 9.97
N THR A 15 -4.89 -14.09 8.83
CA THR A 15 -4.38 -15.21 8.04
C THR A 15 -3.37 -14.79 6.97
N PHE A 16 -3.33 -13.50 6.63
CA PHE A 16 -2.53 -12.94 5.53
C PHE A 16 -2.81 -13.58 4.15
N GLN A 17 -3.97 -14.21 4.00
CA GLN A 17 -4.45 -14.62 2.69
C GLN A 17 -4.95 -13.39 1.92
N PRO A 18 -4.80 -13.36 0.59
CA PRO A 18 -5.40 -12.33 -0.23
C PRO A 18 -6.89 -12.22 0.05
N ASN A 19 -7.38 -10.99 0.24
CA ASN A 19 -8.79 -10.75 0.46
C ASN A 19 -9.55 -10.88 -0.87
N PRO A 20 -10.49 -11.82 -1.02
CA PRO A 20 -11.21 -12.03 -2.28
C PRO A 20 -12.08 -10.83 -2.69
N ALA A 21 -12.48 -9.98 -1.72
CA ALA A 21 -13.21 -8.75 -1.99
C ALA A 21 -12.32 -7.60 -2.49
N PHE A 22 -10.98 -7.77 -2.42
CA PHE A 22 -10.03 -6.76 -2.86
C PHE A 22 -9.55 -7.04 -4.28
N THR A 23 -9.54 -6.01 -5.13
CA THR A 23 -9.02 -6.11 -6.50
C THR A 23 -7.49 -6.16 -6.46
N GLN A 24 -6.92 -7.35 -6.63
CA GLN A 24 -5.48 -7.60 -6.46
C GLN A 24 -4.58 -6.80 -7.41
N VAL A 25 -5.10 -6.38 -8.58
CA VAL A 25 -4.39 -5.47 -9.51
C VAL A 25 -3.99 -4.16 -8.84
N MET A 26 -4.72 -3.72 -7.81
CA MET A 26 -4.38 -2.53 -7.02
C MET A 26 -3.34 -2.80 -5.93
N GLN A 27 -2.81 -4.02 -5.79
CA GLN A 27 -1.76 -4.30 -4.82
C GLN A 27 -0.38 -4.06 -5.45
N PRO A 28 0.25 -2.88 -5.23
CA PRO A 28 1.48 -2.49 -5.92
C PRO A 28 2.72 -3.22 -5.41
N ARG A 29 2.59 -3.95 -4.29
CA ARG A 29 3.71 -4.63 -3.64
C ARG A 29 3.47 -6.13 -3.58
N LEU A 30 4.36 -6.89 -4.20
CA LEU A 30 4.53 -8.29 -3.87
C LEU A 30 5.20 -8.33 -2.49
N ARG A 31 4.40 -8.43 -1.44
CA ARG A 31 4.92 -8.48 -0.09
C ARG A 31 5.54 -9.84 0.16
N ASP A 32 6.78 -9.86 0.68
CA ASP A 32 7.22 -11.01 1.45
C ASP A 32 6.22 -11.19 2.60
N ARG A 33 5.53 -12.35 2.59
CA ARG A 33 4.47 -12.64 3.53
C ARG A 33 4.94 -12.52 4.97
N ALA A 34 6.10 -13.07 5.30
CA ALA A 34 6.64 -13.07 6.65
C ALA A 34 6.98 -11.65 7.14
N ALA A 35 7.63 -10.84 6.29
CA ALA A 35 7.95 -9.45 6.61
C ALA A 35 6.71 -8.57 6.75
N ALA A 36 5.71 -8.77 5.87
CA ALA A 36 4.46 -8.04 5.94
C ALA A 36 3.65 -8.39 7.19
N GLU A 37 3.59 -9.66 7.54
CA GLU A 37 2.93 -10.13 8.77
C GLU A 37 3.58 -9.54 10.02
N LEU A 38 4.90 -9.59 10.11
CA LEU A 38 5.64 -8.99 11.21
C LEU A 38 5.39 -7.49 11.32
N GLN A 39 5.36 -6.77 10.19
CA GLN A 39 5.06 -5.35 10.14
C GLN A 39 3.66 -5.05 10.67
N VAL A 40 2.63 -5.80 10.25
CA VAL A 40 1.25 -5.59 10.71
C VAL A 40 1.11 -5.91 12.19
N ARG A 41 1.75 -6.97 12.69
CA ARG A 41 1.79 -7.28 14.13
C ARG A 41 2.45 -6.17 14.94
N LYS A 42 3.56 -5.60 14.45
CA LYS A 42 4.21 -4.44 15.09
C LYS A 42 3.31 -3.21 15.12
N ILE A 43 2.60 -2.93 14.03
CA ILE A 43 1.63 -1.83 13.99
C ILE A 43 0.52 -2.08 14.99
N ALA A 44 -0.04 -3.28 15.06
CA ALA A 44 -1.13 -3.62 15.98
C ALA A 44 -0.75 -3.44 17.44
N ALA A 45 0.45 -3.89 17.82
CA ALA A 45 0.96 -3.77 19.20
C ALA A 45 1.36 -2.33 19.57
N ASN A 46 1.60 -1.45 18.58
CA ASN A 46 2.12 -0.09 18.78
C ASN A 46 1.40 0.90 17.86
N LEU A 47 0.06 0.92 17.88
CA LEU A 47 -0.68 1.98 17.17
C LEU A 47 -0.25 3.35 17.72
N SER A 48 0.10 4.24 16.80
CA SER A 48 0.32 5.65 17.17
C SER A 48 -0.93 6.45 16.81
N PRO A 49 -1.78 6.79 17.78
CA PRO A 49 -2.98 7.60 17.53
C PRO A 49 -2.63 8.94 16.89
N GLU A 50 -1.54 9.59 17.34
CA GLU A 50 -1.08 10.87 16.79
C GLU A 50 -0.75 10.73 15.30
N ALA A 51 -0.02 9.70 14.92
CA ALA A 51 0.37 9.47 13.53
C ALA A 51 -0.83 9.13 12.63
N LEU A 52 -1.84 8.42 13.16
CA LEU A 52 -3.05 8.04 12.43
C LEU A 52 -4.09 9.15 12.33
N LEU A 53 -4.12 10.07 13.30
CA LEU A 53 -5.11 11.15 13.42
C LEU A 53 -4.55 12.52 13.05
N THR A 54 -3.31 12.61 12.59
CA THR A 54 -2.73 13.83 12.05
C THR A 54 -2.98 13.90 10.55
N ASP A 55 -3.39 15.07 10.06
CA ASP A 55 -3.49 15.35 8.64
C ASP A 55 -2.09 15.62 8.08
N PHE A 56 -1.59 14.68 7.29
CA PHE A 56 -0.34 14.82 6.57
C PHE A 56 -0.64 15.17 5.11
N HIS A 57 0.11 16.10 4.55
CA HIS A 57 0.02 16.46 3.12
C HIS A 57 0.54 15.35 2.18
N THR A 58 0.97 14.21 2.74
CA THR A 58 1.47 13.06 1.99
C THR A 58 0.45 11.91 2.02
N LEU A 59 0.45 11.08 0.97
CA LEU A 59 -0.52 9.99 0.81
C LEU A 59 -0.14 8.73 1.60
N ASP A 60 1.14 8.59 1.95
CA ASP A 60 1.72 7.43 2.63
C ASP A 60 1.53 7.44 4.16
N ARG A 61 1.18 8.60 4.75
CA ARG A 61 1.03 8.82 6.19
C ARG A 61 -0.39 9.22 6.58
N GLY A 62 -0.64 9.27 7.89
CA GLY A 62 -1.94 9.66 8.46
C GLY A 62 -3.01 8.59 8.31
N ALA A 63 -4.27 9.02 8.26
CA ALA A 63 -5.40 8.12 8.07
C ALA A 63 -5.31 7.34 6.74
N PRO A 64 -5.71 6.07 6.69
CA PRO A 64 -5.76 5.30 5.45
C PRO A 64 -6.63 5.97 4.38
N ILE A 65 -6.31 5.76 3.11
CA ILE A 65 -7.09 6.25 1.98
C ILE A 65 -7.93 5.10 1.43
N ILE A 66 -9.21 5.39 1.17
CA ILE A 66 -10.15 4.43 0.60
C ILE A 66 -10.83 5.02 -0.64
N GLY A 67 -11.27 4.15 -1.54
CA GLY A 67 -12.24 4.50 -2.58
C GLY A 67 -13.67 4.52 -2.05
N SER A 68 -14.63 4.97 -2.87
CA SER A 68 -16.06 4.94 -2.55
C SER A 68 -16.62 3.52 -2.33
N ASP A 69 -15.94 2.51 -2.88
CA ASP A 69 -16.21 1.09 -2.72
C ASP A 69 -15.60 0.47 -1.45
N ARG A 70 -14.98 1.28 -0.58
CA ARG A 70 -14.32 0.87 0.66
C ARG A 70 -13.02 0.09 0.50
N LEU A 71 -12.53 -0.11 -0.72
CA LEU A 71 -11.22 -0.70 -0.96
C LEU A 71 -10.14 0.25 -0.43
N VAL A 72 -9.17 -0.29 0.29
CA VAL A 72 -8.05 0.48 0.85
C VAL A 72 -7.03 0.75 -0.24
N GLU A 73 -6.95 1.99 -0.69
CA GLU A 73 -6.05 2.44 -1.75
C GLU A 73 -4.65 2.79 -1.23
N SER A 74 -4.57 3.31 0.01
CA SER A 74 -3.29 3.50 0.71
C SER A 74 -3.42 3.17 2.18
N GLY A 75 -2.38 2.57 2.75
CA GLY A 75 -2.33 2.23 4.16
C GLY A 75 -2.94 0.89 4.52
N ASN A 76 -2.90 -0.11 3.61
CA ASN A 76 -3.34 -1.47 3.90
C ASN A 76 -2.75 -2.04 5.19
N GLY A 77 -1.43 -1.84 5.43
CA GLY A 77 -0.78 -2.26 6.67
C GLY A 77 -1.35 -1.57 7.91
N ARG A 78 -1.73 -0.29 7.81
CA ARG A 78 -2.36 0.47 8.91
C ARG A 78 -3.75 -0.07 9.21
N VAL A 79 -4.57 -0.31 8.18
CA VAL A 79 -5.93 -0.88 8.36
C VAL A 79 -5.86 -2.27 8.97
N MET A 80 -5.02 -3.16 8.43
CA MET A 80 -4.82 -4.50 9.00
C MET A 80 -4.30 -4.44 10.44
N GLY A 81 -3.37 -3.52 10.74
CA GLY A 81 -2.87 -3.30 12.10
C GLY A 81 -3.94 -2.83 13.06
N ILE A 82 -4.81 -1.89 12.64
CA ILE A 82 -5.97 -1.44 13.46
C ILE A 82 -6.95 -2.59 13.69
N MET A 83 -7.32 -3.34 12.65
CA MET A 83 -8.23 -4.49 12.76
C MET A 83 -7.67 -5.55 13.72
N ARG A 84 -6.37 -5.79 13.65
CA ARG A 84 -5.69 -6.71 14.54
C ARG A 84 -5.61 -6.17 15.96
N ALA A 85 -5.33 -4.88 16.15
CA ALA A 85 -5.30 -4.28 17.48
C ALA A 85 -6.66 -4.36 18.19
N ILE A 86 -7.77 -4.24 17.47
CA ILE A 86 -9.12 -4.41 18.03
C ILE A 86 -9.27 -5.79 18.72
N GLN A 87 -8.65 -6.83 18.17
CA GLN A 87 -8.76 -8.20 18.68
C GLN A 87 -7.61 -8.58 19.63
N ASP A 88 -6.36 -8.33 19.22
CA ASP A 88 -5.17 -8.82 19.88
C ASP A 88 -4.62 -7.85 20.95
N HIS A 89 -4.94 -6.54 20.83
CA HIS A 89 -4.44 -5.45 21.70
C HIS A 89 -5.53 -4.42 21.98
N PRO A 90 -6.64 -4.81 22.66
CA PRO A 90 -7.80 -3.95 22.85
C PRO A 90 -7.48 -2.65 23.62
N GLU A 91 -6.49 -2.66 24.51
CA GLU A 91 -6.02 -1.48 25.23
C GLU A 91 -5.35 -0.47 24.31
N VAL A 92 -4.59 -0.94 23.33
CA VAL A 92 -3.91 -0.10 22.32
C VAL A 92 -4.96 0.55 21.40
N TYR A 93 -5.95 -0.24 20.97
CA TYR A 93 -7.05 0.28 20.17
C TYR A 93 -7.92 1.25 20.99
N ALA A 94 -8.14 1.01 22.28
CA ALA A 94 -8.90 1.90 23.15
C ALA A 94 -8.27 3.29 23.25
N ALA A 95 -6.93 3.38 23.33
CA ALA A 95 -6.21 4.65 23.29
C ALA A 95 -6.42 5.39 21.96
N TYR A 96 -6.34 4.69 20.81
CA TYR A 96 -6.65 5.27 19.51
C TYR A 96 -8.10 5.78 19.46
N ARG A 97 -9.08 4.98 19.90
CA ARG A 97 -10.50 5.34 19.92
C ARG A 97 -10.76 6.55 20.81
N ALA A 98 -10.14 6.62 21.98
CA ALA A 98 -10.29 7.76 22.90
C ALA A 98 -9.80 9.06 22.25
N MET A 99 -8.63 9.06 21.61
CA MET A 99 -8.11 10.22 20.91
C MET A 99 -8.97 10.59 19.68
N LEU A 100 -9.48 9.62 18.94
CA LEU A 100 -10.40 9.86 17.81
C LEU A 100 -11.66 10.58 18.29
N LEU A 101 -12.25 10.14 19.40
CA LEU A 101 -13.43 10.79 19.99
C LEU A 101 -13.12 12.21 20.46
N ALA A 102 -11.99 12.42 21.13
CA ALA A 102 -11.55 13.73 21.58
C ALA A 102 -11.34 14.72 20.42
N ARG A 103 -10.91 14.21 19.26
CA ARG A 103 -10.66 15.01 18.03
C ARG A 103 -11.80 14.95 17.02
N ALA A 104 -12.94 14.33 17.32
CA ALA A 104 -14.04 14.15 16.36
C ALA A 104 -14.46 15.46 15.71
N ARG A 105 -14.59 16.54 16.49
CA ARG A 105 -14.98 17.87 15.99
C ARG A 105 -13.96 18.46 15.01
N THR A 106 -12.67 18.21 15.20
CA THR A 106 -11.62 18.66 14.28
C THR A 106 -11.81 18.05 12.88
N PHE A 107 -12.41 16.84 12.81
CA PHE A 107 -12.75 16.16 11.56
C PHE A 107 -14.18 16.43 11.07
N GLY A 108 -14.90 17.36 11.71
CA GLY A 108 -16.27 17.72 11.34
C GLY A 108 -17.36 16.75 11.82
N PHE A 109 -17.09 15.96 12.87
CA PHE A 109 -18.04 14.98 13.41
C PHE A 109 -18.39 15.28 14.88
N GLU A 110 -19.62 14.94 15.28
CA GLU A 110 -20.02 14.92 16.68
C GLU A 110 -19.47 13.67 17.38
N ALA A 111 -18.90 13.85 18.58
CA ALA A 111 -18.26 12.76 19.31
C ALA A 111 -19.23 11.59 19.62
N GLU A 112 -20.50 11.93 19.96
CA GLU A 112 -21.55 10.94 20.23
C GLU A 112 -21.84 10.07 19.02
N LYS A 113 -21.89 10.67 17.82
CA LYS A 113 -22.07 9.93 16.56
C LYS A 113 -20.91 9.01 16.27
N VAL A 114 -19.67 9.49 16.50
CA VAL A 114 -18.47 8.66 16.35
C VAL A 114 -18.47 7.54 17.40
N GLY A 115 -18.87 7.83 18.63
CA GLY A 115 -18.95 6.86 19.72
C GLY A 115 -19.92 5.71 19.47
N SER A 116 -20.99 5.96 18.70
CA SER A 116 -21.97 4.94 18.32
C SER A 116 -21.51 4.02 17.18
N ILE A 117 -20.42 4.38 16.48
CA ILE A 117 -19.86 3.53 15.40
C ILE A 117 -19.11 2.36 16.04
N PRO A 118 -19.42 1.11 15.68
CA PRO A 118 -18.66 -0.04 16.17
C PRO A 118 -17.23 -0.01 15.61
N ASN A 119 -16.25 0.01 16.50
CA ASN A 119 -14.83 0.07 16.16
C ASN A 119 -14.50 1.15 15.11
N PRO A 120 -14.71 2.46 15.44
CA PRO A 120 -14.55 3.55 14.48
C PRO A 120 -13.09 3.70 14.03
N VAL A 121 -12.93 3.94 12.73
CA VAL A 121 -11.64 4.23 12.08
C VAL A 121 -11.75 5.51 11.29
N LEU A 122 -10.81 6.42 11.47
CA LEU A 122 -10.66 7.60 10.62
C LEU A 122 -10.07 7.17 9.28
N VAL A 123 -10.69 7.61 8.19
CA VAL A 123 -10.22 7.36 6.83
C VAL A 123 -10.28 8.65 6.01
N ARG A 124 -9.46 8.74 4.99
CA ARG A 124 -9.58 9.72 3.89
C ARG A 124 -10.30 9.04 2.74
N GLU A 125 -11.37 9.62 2.27
CA GLU A 125 -12.10 9.09 1.11
C GLU A 125 -11.68 9.86 -0.14
N ARG A 126 -11.23 9.15 -1.17
CA ARG A 126 -10.93 9.76 -2.46
C ARG A 126 -12.23 10.16 -3.14
N VAL A 127 -12.38 11.43 -3.41
CA VAL A 127 -13.57 12.00 -4.07
C VAL A 127 -13.43 12.11 -5.59
N THR A 128 -12.19 12.06 -6.12
CA THR A 128 -11.93 12.13 -7.56
C THR A 128 -12.37 10.84 -8.25
N THR A 129 -13.14 10.96 -9.32
CA THR A 129 -13.46 9.84 -10.19
C THR A 129 -12.24 9.50 -11.06
N LEU A 130 -11.82 8.24 -11.05
CA LEU A 130 -10.70 7.73 -11.81
C LEU A 130 -11.14 6.56 -12.68
N THR A 131 -10.51 6.39 -13.86
CA THR A 131 -10.61 5.13 -14.61
C THR A 131 -9.92 4.00 -13.84
N PRO A 132 -10.16 2.72 -14.16
CA PRO A 132 -9.46 1.61 -13.52
C PRO A 132 -7.93 1.75 -13.58
N GLU A 133 -7.40 2.16 -14.72
CA GLU A 133 -5.95 2.34 -14.95
C GLU A 133 -5.39 3.51 -14.12
N GLN A 134 -6.08 4.65 -14.11
CA GLN A 134 -5.72 5.80 -13.29
C GLN A 134 -5.77 5.46 -11.80
N ARG A 135 -6.72 4.61 -11.40
CA ARG A 135 -6.83 4.17 -10.01
C ARG A 135 -5.65 3.29 -9.59
N VAL A 136 -5.22 2.37 -10.45
CA VAL A 136 -4.02 1.56 -10.21
C VAL A 136 -2.78 2.44 -10.04
N GLU A 137 -2.60 3.43 -10.92
CA GLU A 137 -1.48 4.36 -10.82
C GLU A 137 -1.55 5.22 -9.54
N PHE A 138 -2.72 5.76 -9.21
CA PHE A 138 -2.92 6.49 -7.94
C PHE A 138 -2.54 5.63 -6.73
N VAL A 139 -2.99 4.37 -6.68
CA VAL A 139 -2.65 3.44 -5.59
C VAL A 139 -1.15 3.17 -5.54
N ARG A 140 -0.50 3.05 -6.70
CA ARG A 140 0.94 2.89 -6.79
C ARG A 140 1.68 4.10 -6.21
N GLU A 141 1.34 5.30 -6.64
CA GLU A 141 1.93 6.55 -6.14
C GLU A 141 1.67 6.76 -4.65
N ALA A 142 0.43 6.55 -4.20
CA ALA A 142 0.03 6.73 -2.80
C ALA A 142 0.70 5.76 -1.82
N ASN A 143 1.33 4.69 -2.30
CA ASN A 143 2.06 3.72 -1.49
C ASN A 143 3.58 3.81 -1.66
N LEU A 144 4.08 4.74 -2.47
CA LEU A 144 5.50 5.06 -2.54
C LEU A 144 5.86 6.07 -1.44
N PRO A 145 6.75 5.72 -0.51
CA PRO A 145 7.22 6.68 0.49
C PRO A 145 7.98 7.82 -0.20
N PRO A 146 7.74 9.08 0.16
CA PRO A 146 8.55 10.18 -0.32
C PRO A 146 10.02 9.95 0.06
N GLY A 147 10.91 9.88 -0.92
CA GLY A 147 12.36 9.79 -0.71
C GLY A 147 12.91 8.39 -0.44
N ILE A 148 12.12 7.33 -0.49
CA ILE A 148 12.66 5.97 -0.51
C ILE A 148 12.66 5.48 -1.95
N SER A 149 13.86 5.33 -2.53
CA SER A 149 14.04 4.56 -3.75
C SER A 149 13.41 3.18 -3.56
N ARG A 150 12.73 2.67 -4.59
CA ARG A 150 12.27 1.27 -4.63
C ARG A 150 13.43 0.38 -4.20
N SER A 151 13.16 -0.68 -3.43
CA SER A 151 14.19 -1.66 -3.18
C SER A 151 14.72 -2.16 -4.53
N ALA A 152 16.00 -2.53 -4.61
CA ALA A 152 16.58 -3.00 -5.85
C ALA A 152 15.75 -4.14 -6.49
N ILE A 153 15.10 -4.97 -5.67
CA ILE A 153 14.21 -6.06 -6.12
C ILE A 153 12.89 -5.51 -6.69
N GLU A 154 12.27 -4.51 -6.04
CA GLU A 154 11.04 -3.87 -6.53
C GLU A 154 11.32 -3.09 -7.82
N GLN A 155 12.46 -2.44 -7.92
CA GLN A 155 12.88 -1.76 -9.13
C GLN A 155 13.12 -2.76 -10.25
N ALA A 156 13.87 -3.84 -9.99
CA ALA A 156 14.14 -4.89 -10.96
C ALA A 156 12.86 -5.56 -11.50
N ARG A 157 11.85 -5.77 -10.65
CA ARG A 157 10.55 -6.31 -11.08
C ARG A 157 9.77 -5.34 -11.96
N THR A 158 9.72 -4.07 -11.59
CA THR A 158 9.07 -3.03 -12.42
C THR A 158 9.78 -2.91 -13.76
N ASP A 159 11.10 -2.99 -13.76
CA ASP A 159 11.89 -2.92 -14.98
C ASP A 159 11.73 -4.20 -15.82
N ALA A 160 11.54 -5.35 -15.20
CA ALA A 160 11.23 -6.61 -15.92
C ALA A 160 9.87 -6.56 -16.65
N GLU A 161 8.87 -5.86 -16.09
CA GLU A 161 7.55 -5.67 -16.75
C GLU A 161 7.65 -4.85 -18.05
N LYS A 162 8.70 -4.05 -18.21
CA LYS A 162 8.97 -3.28 -19.43
C LYS A 162 9.60 -4.11 -20.54
N ILE A 163 10.16 -5.28 -20.21
CA ILE A 163 10.83 -6.14 -21.19
C ILE A 163 9.79 -6.89 -22.02
N THR A 164 9.76 -6.59 -23.29
CA THR A 164 8.90 -7.28 -24.27
C THR A 164 9.65 -8.43 -24.95
N LEU A 165 8.90 -9.37 -25.53
CA LEU A 165 9.50 -10.45 -26.31
C LEU A 165 10.37 -9.92 -27.45
N ALA A 166 9.91 -8.88 -28.15
CA ALA A 166 10.67 -8.24 -29.23
C ALA A 166 12.00 -7.63 -28.76
N MET A 167 12.05 -7.15 -27.51
CA MET A 167 13.30 -6.66 -26.91
C MET A 167 14.24 -7.83 -26.61
N LEU A 168 13.72 -8.94 -26.09
CA LEU A 168 14.52 -10.14 -25.79
C LEU A 168 15.10 -10.79 -27.05
N GLU A 169 14.37 -10.77 -28.16
CA GLU A 169 14.86 -11.25 -29.48
C GLU A 169 16.06 -10.43 -29.98
N GLY A 170 16.17 -9.17 -29.55
CA GLY A 170 17.31 -8.30 -29.87
C GLY A 170 18.49 -8.41 -28.92
N LEU A 171 18.44 -9.29 -27.89
CA LEU A 171 19.49 -9.48 -26.92
C LEU A 171 20.41 -10.64 -27.35
N ASP A 172 21.68 -10.34 -27.61
CA ASP A 172 22.70 -11.30 -28.03
C ASP A 172 23.62 -11.65 -26.84
N ILE A 173 23.54 -12.90 -26.38
CA ILE A 173 24.37 -13.42 -25.28
C ILE A 173 25.24 -14.56 -25.85
N ALA A 174 26.54 -14.40 -25.83
CA ALA A 174 27.48 -15.41 -26.28
C ALA A 174 27.53 -16.59 -25.29
N GLU A 175 27.92 -17.76 -25.80
CA GLU A 175 28.10 -18.97 -24.98
C GLU A 175 29.15 -18.69 -23.88
N ASN A 176 28.77 -18.97 -22.61
CA ASN A 176 29.58 -18.70 -21.42
C ASN A 176 29.77 -17.20 -21.05
N GLU A 177 29.03 -16.29 -21.67
CA GLU A 177 29.05 -14.87 -21.28
C GLU A 177 28.06 -14.60 -20.14
N SER A 178 28.44 -13.79 -19.16
CA SER A 178 27.50 -13.35 -18.14
C SER A 178 26.50 -12.33 -18.72
N LEU A 179 25.26 -12.32 -18.20
CA LEU A 179 24.26 -11.32 -18.60
C LEU A 179 24.79 -9.89 -18.40
N PHE A 180 25.58 -9.66 -17.35
CA PHE A 180 26.17 -8.36 -17.06
C PHE A 180 27.14 -7.90 -18.15
N ASP A 181 28.00 -8.81 -18.63
CA ASP A 181 28.95 -8.53 -19.71
C ASP A 181 28.22 -8.34 -21.04
N ALA A 182 27.22 -9.19 -21.33
CA ALA A 182 26.37 -9.05 -22.51
C ALA A 182 25.69 -7.67 -22.58
N LEU A 183 25.10 -7.19 -21.46
CA LEU A 183 24.45 -5.87 -21.41
C LEU A 183 25.41 -4.70 -21.63
N ARG A 184 26.69 -4.88 -21.36
CA ARG A 184 27.74 -3.88 -21.60
C ARG A 184 28.32 -3.93 -23.00
N ALA A 185 28.11 -5.01 -23.70
CA ALA A 185 28.62 -5.18 -25.05
C ALA A 185 27.87 -4.25 -26.03
N SER A 186 28.62 -3.61 -26.93
CA SER A 186 28.08 -2.64 -27.90
C SER A 186 27.00 -3.25 -28.82
N ARG A 187 27.07 -4.56 -29.09
CA ARG A 187 26.06 -5.30 -29.88
C ARG A 187 24.67 -5.26 -29.25
N ASN A 188 24.57 -5.14 -27.92
CA ASN A 188 23.32 -5.06 -27.15
C ASN A 188 22.87 -3.63 -26.85
N GLY A 189 23.54 -2.62 -27.42
CA GLY A 189 23.16 -1.21 -27.29
C GLY A 189 21.71 -0.91 -27.69
N PRO A 190 21.17 -1.50 -28.78
CA PRO A 190 19.76 -1.33 -29.13
C PRO A 190 18.79 -1.84 -28.06
N PHE A 191 19.05 -3.01 -27.47
CA PHE A 191 18.27 -3.55 -26.35
C PHE A 191 18.28 -2.60 -25.14
N VAL A 192 19.48 -2.18 -24.70
CA VAL A 192 19.65 -1.27 -23.57
C VAL A 192 18.94 0.06 -23.83
N SER A 193 19.06 0.60 -25.04
CA SER A 193 18.40 1.86 -25.43
C SER A 193 16.88 1.74 -25.47
N ALA A 194 16.33 0.60 -25.89
CA ALA A 194 14.90 0.36 -25.90
C ALA A 194 14.36 0.23 -24.47
N PHE A 195 15.08 -0.48 -23.61
CA PHE A 195 14.73 -0.65 -22.20
C PHE A 195 14.72 0.67 -21.42
N LEU A 196 15.70 1.55 -21.66
CA LEU A 196 15.79 2.86 -20.98
C LEU A 196 14.74 3.87 -21.44
N ARG A 197 14.09 3.65 -22.59
CA ARG A 197 13.04 4.53 -23.13
C ARG A 197 11.62 4.12 -22.73
N GLY A 198 11.38 2.90 -22.32
CA GLY A 198 10.10 2.37 -21.80
C GLY A 198 10.02 2.54 -20.30
#